data_cd53809588bed78d18734d4e5fab2041
#
_entry.id   cd53809588bed78d18734d4e5fab2041
#
_cell.length_a   1.000
_cell.length_b   1.000
_cell.length_c   1.000
_cell.angle_alpha   90.00
_cell.angle_beta   90.00
_cell.angle_gamma   90.00
#
_symmetry.space_group_name_H-M   'P 1'
#
loop_
_entity.id
_entity.type
_entity.pdbx_description
1 polymer ?
#
loop_
_entity_poly.entity_id
_entity_poly.type
_entity_poly.pdbx_seq_one_letter_code
_entity_poly.pdbx_strand_id
1 'polypeptide(L)'
;MTKYLLSTFLFFSYASSSELDFDDPSKDKLLIEIVSYVLNKGHYSPSKINDKFSEEVYNNFIDGIDSRHLFFIKSDIEFFDSYKFEIDDQIKNSKIDFFNLSHQRYLQRLDQVKSFYPLLLNKSFDFSIDEKINLDFKSISYSNSLSELKRQWRKFLKFNALGIYSNLKLEEKRKKEKNSEYELKTDAEIEIKTRDVLREDMKYFFEARYDLDRNHYFSIYVNSIALQFDPHTSYFAPSAKDRFDQNISGKFEGIGARLTKRNQEVEIVDIISGGPVWRENSLRPGDKILK
;
A
#
# COMPACT_ATOMS: atom_id res chain seq x y z
N MET A 1 60.72 -36.17 -32.17
CA MET A 1 59.55 -36.61 -31.42
C MET A 1 58.98 -35.42 -30.69
N THR A 2 58.06 -34.72 -31.30
CA THR A 2 57.45 -33.48 -30.77
C THR A 2 56.05 -33.83 -30.24
N LYS A 3 55.88 -33.72 -28.93
CA LYS A 3 54.58 -33.94 -28.27
C LYS A 3 53.75 -32.65 -28.35
N TYR A 4 52.63 -32.72 -29.01
CA TYR A 4 51.58 -31.66 -28.95
C TYR A 4 50.72 -31.85 -27.72
N LEU A 5 50.73 -30.84 -26.82
CA LEU A 5 49.80 -30.73 -25.69
C LEU A 5 48.49 -30.04 -26.23
N LEU A 6 47.41 -30.79 -26.25
CA LEU A 6 46.07 -30.27 -26.60
C LEU A 6 45.48 -29.68 -25.30
N SER A 7 45.45 -28.36 -25.23
CA SER A 7 44.80 -27.65 -24.11
C SER A 7 43.29 -27.48 -24.46
N THR A 8 42.44 -28.25 -23.78
CA THR A 8 40.97 -28.14 -23.88
C THR A 8 40.52 -27.00 -23.00
N PHE A 9 40.18 -25.86 -23.59
CA PHE A 9 39.49 -24.78 -22.91
C PHE A 9 38.03 -25.15 -22.70
N LEU A 10 37.63 -25.46 -21.47
CA LEU A 10 36.24 -25.56 -21.06
C LEU A 10 35.70 -24.13 -20.88
N PHE A 11 34.89 -23.67 -21.83
CA PHE A 11 34.06 -22.50 -21.67
C PHE A 11 32.93 -22.84 -20.70
N PHE A 12 33.04 -22.40 -19.45
CA PHE A 12 31.88 -22.26 -18.56
C PHE A 12 31.11 -21.04 -19.03
N SER A 13 30.02 -21.24 -19.79
CA SER A 13 29.01 -20.22 -19.97
C SER A 13 28.30 -20.03 -18.64
N TYR A 14 28.61 -18.92 -17.96
CA TYR A 14 27.76 -18.40 -16.93
C TYR A 14 26.42 -18.04 -17.57
N ALA A 15 25.40 -18.86 -17.36
CA ALA A 15 24.04 -18.43 -17.54
C ALA A 15 23.80 -17.36 -16.47
N SER A 16 23.88 -16.08 -16.85
CA SER A 16 23.36 -15.01 -16.04
C SER A 16 21.87 -15.32 -15.84
N SER A 17 21.46 -15.64 -14.63
CA SER A 17 20.07 -15.55 -14.23
C SER A 17 19.69 -14.09 -14.48
N SER A 18 18.94 -13.84 -15.58
CA SER A 18 18.31 -12.55 -15.76
C SER A 18 17.44 -12.35 -14.52
N GLU A 19 17.80 -11.38 -13.69
CA GLU A 19 16.86 -10.85 -12.69
C GLU A 19 15.55 -10.60 -13.42
N LEU A 20 14.49 -11.27 -12.96
CA LEU A 20 13.18 -11.12 -13.53
C LEU A 20 12.75 -9.67 -13.29
N ASP A 21 12.83 -8.86 -14.34
CA ASP A 21 12.29 -7.50 -14.31
C ASP A 21 10.78 -7.61 -14.10
N PHE A 22 10.32 -7.34 -12.88
CA PHE A 22 8.92 -7.49 -12.50
C PHE A 22 8.02 -6.37 -13.04
N ASP A 23 8.59 -5.31 -13.63
CA ASP A 23 7.84 -4.20 -14.23
C ASP A 23 7.52 -4.40 -15.73
N ASP A 24 7.80 -5.59 -16.30
CA ASP A 24 7.52 -5.89 -17.69
C ASP A 24 6.02 -6.17 -17.92
N PRO A 25 5.29 -5.32 -18.68
CA PRO A 25 3.88 -5.52 -18.98
C PRO A 25 3.56 -6.83 -19.73
N SER A 26 4.53 -7.46 -20.36
CA SER A 26 4.34 -8.76 -21.02
C SER A 26 4.15 -9.89 -20.01
N LYS A 27 4.78 -9.79 -18.84
CA LYS A 27 4.61 -10.73 -17.73
C LYS A 27 3.25 -10.64 -17.09
N ASP A 28 2.70 -9.43 -16.99
CA ASP A 28 1.36 -9.24 -16.44
C ASP A 28 0.30 -9.90 -17.32
N LYS A 29 0.44 -9.77 -18.64
CA LYS A 29 -0.45 -10.44 -19.60
C LYS A 29 -0.37 -11.97 -19.47
N LEU A 30 0.85 -12.51 -19.39
CA LEU A 30 1.06 -13.93 -19.16
C LEU A 30 0.48 -14.36 -17.81
N LEU A 31 0.62 -13.55 -16.75
CA LEU A 31 0.06 -13.87 -15.44
C LEU A 31 -1.47 -13.91 -15.49
N ILE A 32 -2.13 -12.97 -16.14
CA ILE A 32 -3.59 -13.00 -16.33
C ILE A 32 -4.02 -14.25 -17.09
N GLU A 33 -3.30 -14.65 -18.14
CA GLU A 33 -3.58 -15.88 -18.88
C GLU A 33 -3.46 -17.12 -17.98
N ILE A 34 -2.36 -17.24 -17.24
CA ILE A 34 -2.13 -18.39 -16.33
C ILE A 34 -3.19 -18.41 -15.23
N VAL A 35 -3.46 -17.29 -14.56
CA VAL A 35 -4.44 -17.19 -13.47
C VAL A 35 -5.83 -17.54 -14.01
N SER A 36 -6.23 -16.97 -15.14
CA SER A 36 -7.51 -17.28 -15.78
C SER A 36 -7.63 -18.76 -16.13
N TYR A 37 -6.59 -19.35 -16.71
CA TYR A 37 -6.57 -20.79 -17.03
C TYR A 37 -6.72 -21.64 -15.79
N VAL A 38 -5.93 -21.40 -14.76
CA VAL A 38 -5.96 -22.17 -13.50
C VAL A 38 -7.32 -22.06 -12.80
N LEU A 39 -7.88 -20.85 -12.72
CA LEU A 39 -9.18 -20.63 -12.09
C LEU A 39 -10.32 -21.27 -12.89
N ASN A 40 -10.30 -21.19 -14.22
CA ASN A 40 -11.35 -21.77 -15.06
C ASN A 40 -11.30 -23.31 -15.15
N LYS A 41 -10.11 -23.90 -15.08
CA LYS A 41 -9.93 -25.36 -15.29
C LYS A 41 -9.69 -26.13 -14.03
N GLY A 42 -9.06 -25.52 -13.01
CA GLY A 42 -8.63 -26.21 -11.79
C GLY A 42 -9.42 -25.84 -10.55
N HIS A 43 -10.18 -24.74 -10.56
CA HIS A 43 -10.93 -24.32 -9.39
C HIS A 43 -12.15 -25.24 -9.15
N TYR A 44 -12.40 -25.61 -7.87
CA TYR A 44 -13.49 -26.50 -7.50
C TYR A 44 -14.90 -25.90 -7.76
N SER A 45 -15.00 -24.57 -7.77
CA SER A 45 -16.21 -23.80 -8.07
C SER A 45 -15.94 -22.83 -9.23
N PRO A 46 -16.06 -23.28 -10.49
CA PRO A 46 -15.80 -22.42 -11.63
C PRO A 46 -16.85 -21.33 -11.73
N SER A 47 -16.40 -20.09 -11.97
CA SER A 47 -17.25 -18.92 -12.20
C SER A 47 -17.35 -18.62 -13.69
N LYS A 48 -18.50 -18.10 -14.13
CA LYS A 48 -18.66 -17.65 -15.53
C LYS A 48 -18.01 -16.27 -15.68
N ILE A 49 -17.01 -16.18 -16.55
CA ILE A 49 -16.37 -14.91 -16.91
C ILE A 49 -17.25 -14.24 -17.97
N ASN A 50 -18.04 -13.25 -17.54
CA ASN A 50 -19.03 -12.50 -18.31
C ASN A 50 -19.17 -11.07 -17.76
N ASP A 51 -20.09 -10.24 -18.30
CA ASP A 51 -20.32 -8.84 -17.89
C ASP A 51 -20.53 -8.68 -16.36
N LYS A 52 -21.29 -9.59 -15.74
CA LYS A 52 -21.50 -9.55 -14.28
C LYS A 52 -20.18 -9.76 -13.53
N PHE A 53 -19.36 -10.70 -13.99
CA PHE A 53 -18.02 -10.93 -13.46
C PHE A 53 -17.14 -9.68 -13.62
N SER A 54 -17.19 -9.06 -14.81
CA SER A 54 -16.49 -7.79 -15.09
C SER A 54 -16.87 -6.70 -14.11
N GLU A 55 -18.17 -6.49 -13.87
CA GLU A 55 -18.68 -5.48 -12.94
C GLU A 55 -18.18 -5.71 -11.52
N GLU A 56 -18.17 -6.96 -11.05
CA GLU A 56 -17.71 -7.31 -9.71
C GLU A 56 -16.18 -7.11 -9.58
N VAL A 57 -15.39 -7.51 -10.59
CA VAL A 57 -13.93 -7.24 -10.63
C VAL A 57 -13.66 -5.73 -10.63
N TYR A 58 -14.37 -4.97 -11.45
CA TYR A 58 -14.28 -3.52 -11.52
C TYR A 58 -14.50 -2.88 -10.14
N ASN A 59 -15.62 -3.20 -9.50
CA ASN A 59 -15.98 -2.63 -8.20
C ASN A 59 -14.96 -2.99 -7.12
N ASN A 60 -14.54 -4.25 -7.05
CA ASN A 60 -13.56 -4.72 -6.08
C ASN A 60 -12.19 -4.09 -6.28
N PHE A 61 -11.77 -3.87 -7.52
CA PHE A 61 -10.48 -3.25 -7.80
C PHE A 61 -10.48 -1.75 -7.47
N ILE A 62 -11.50 -1.01 -7.89
CA ILE A 62 -11.61 0.42 -7.59
C ILE A 62 -11.70 0.65 -6.07
N ASP A 63 -12.52 -0.14 -5.36
CA ASP A 63 -12.59 -0.11 -3.90
C ASP A 63 -11.27 -0.49 -3.24
N GLY A 64 -10.55 -1.47 -3.82
CA GLY A 64 -9.25 -1.91 -3.33
C GLY A 64 -8.16 -0.83 -3.36
N ILE A 65 -8.18 0.07 -4.34
CA ILE A 65 -7.17 1.13 -4.49
C ILE A 65 -7.61 2.48 -3.90
N ASP A 66 -8.90 2.76 -3.81
CA ASP A 66 -9.43 4.01 -3.22
C ASP A 66 -10.67 3.80 -2.33
N SER A 67 -10.61 2.84 -1.41
CA SER A 67 -11.72 2.46 -0.51
C SER A 67 -12.32 3.60 0.31
N ARG A 68 -11.62 4.72 0.43
CA ARG A 68 -12.07 5.91 1.19
C ARG A 68 -12.53 7.06 0.29
N HIS A 69 -12.53 6.89 -1.01
CA HIS A 69 -12.85 7.92 -2.01
C HIS A 69 -12.06 9.23 -1.79
N LEU A 70 -10.77 9.09 -1.44
CA LEU A 70 -9.87 10.21 -1.13
C LEU A 70 -8.96 10.60 -2.29
N PHE A 71 -8.99 9.87 -3.40
CA PHE A 71 -8.14 10.13 -4.56
C PHE A 71 -8.95 10.37 -5.82
N PHE A 72 -9.77 9.41 -6.26
CA PHE A 72 -10.56 9.59 -7.46
C PHE A 72 -11.63 10.65 -7.31
N ILE A 73 -11.96 11.26 -8.45
CA ILE A 73 -13.14 12.12 -8.59
C ILE A 73 -14.16 11.49 -9.53
N LYS A 74 -15.37 11.99 -9.53
CA LYS A 74 -16.49 11.44 -10.28
C LYS A 74 -16.17 11.24 -11.78
N SER A 75 -15.49 12.21 -12.40
CA SER A 75 -15.10 12.09 -13.81
C SER A 75 -14.06 10.98 -14.09
N ASP A 76 -13.29 10.54 -13.09
CA ASP A 76 -12.42 9.38 -13.25
C ASP A 76 -13.24 8.10 -13.29
N ILE A 77 -14.22 7.98 -12.41
CA ILE A 77 -15.11 6.84 -12.34
C ILE A 77 -15.97 6.76 -13.63
N GLU A 78 -16.55 7.88 -14.06
CA GLU A 78 -17.29 7.93 -15.33
C GLU A 78 -16.44 7.52 -16.54
N PHE A 79 -15.17 7.84 -16.52
CA PHE A 79 -14.23 7.39 -17.55
C PHE A 79 -13.95 5.89 -17.45
N PHE A 80 -13.77 5.35 -16.23
CA PHE A 80 -13.55 3.92 -16.01
C PHE A 80 -14.81 3.08 -16.31
N ASP A 81 -16.00 3.64 -16.16
CA ASP A 81 -17.27 2.94 -16.40
C ASP A 81 -17.37 2.36 -17.82
N SER A 82 -16.66 2.93 -18.79
CA SER A 82 -16.55 2.36 -20.14
C SER A 82 -15.92 0.97 -20.18
N TYR A 83 -15.12 0.62 -19.16
CA TYR A 83 -14.46 -0.68 -19.04
C TYR A 83 -15.21 -1.67 -18.13
N LYS A 84 -16.28 -1.21 -17.49
CA LYS A 84 -16.97 -1.96 -16.43
C LYS A 84 -17.45 -3.34 -16.89
N PHE A 85 -17.86 -3.45 -18.15
CA PHE A 85 -18.36 -4.68 -18.74
C PHE A 85 -17.39 -5.30 -19.77
N GLU A 86 -16.17 -4.79 -19.87
CA GLU A 86 -15.15 -5.25 -20.83
C GLU A 86 -14.01 -6.05 -20.16
N ILE A 87 -13.98 -6.13 -18.85
CA ILE A 87 -12.86 -6.77 -18.13
C ILE A 87 -12.80 -8.27 -18.42
N ASP A 88 -13.95 -8.94 -18.57
CA ASP A 88 -13.99 -10.35 -18.94
C ASP A 88 -13.40 -10.59 -20.34
N ASP A 89 -13.66 -9.71 -21.28
CA ASP A 89 -13.08 -9.77 -22.63
C ASP A 89 -11.58 -9.42 -22.61
N GLN A 90 -11.16 -8.50 -21.77
CA GLN A 90 -9.73 -8.22 -21.55
C GLN A 90 -9.04 -9.45 -20.96
N ILE A 91 -9.62 -10.11 -19.95
CA ILE A 91 -9.07 -11.33 -19.35
C ILE A 91 -8.96 -12.45 -20.41
N LYS A 92 -10.01 -12.71 -21.19
CA LYS A 92 -10.02 -13.71 -22.25
C LYS A 92 -8.96 -13.46 -23.33
N ASN A 93 -8.63 -12.20 -23.58
CA ASN A 93 -7.64 -11.77 -24.60
C ASN A 93 -6.28 -11.41 -23.98
N SER A 94 -6.02 -11.74 -22.72
CA SER A 94 -4.79 -11.41 -21.98
C SER A 94 -4.41 -9.93 -22.06
N LYS A 95 -5.43 -9.04 -21.96
CA LYS A 95 -5.28 -7.58 -21.92
C LYS A 95 -5.43 -7.07 -20.49
N ILE A 96 -4.79 -5.95 -20.21
CA ILE A 96 -4.78 -5.29 -18.91
C ILE A 96 -5.00 -3.77 -19.02
N ASP A 97 -5.74 -3.35 -20.04
CA ASP A 97 -5.91 -1.93 -20.38
C ASP A 97 -6.60 -1.17 -19.24
N PHE A 98 -7.65 -1.75 -18.63
CA PHE A 98 -8.34 -1.18 -17.49
C PHE A 98 -7.40 -0.99 -16.30
N PHE A 99 -6.61 -2.02 -15.95
CA PHE A 99 -5.63 -1.92 -14.86
C PHE A 99 -4.62 -0.79 -15.11
N ASN A 100 -3.98 -0.77 -16.28
CA ASN A 100 -2.97 0.24 -16.60
C ASN A 100 -3.52 1.66 -16.49
N LEU A 101 -4.72 1.88 -17.01
CA LEU A 101 -5.37 3.18 -17.06
C LEU A 101 -5.78 3.66 -15.67
N SER A 102 -6.43 2.81 -14.89
CA SER A 102 -6.88 3.15 -13.54
C SER A 102 -5.71 3.32 -12.57
N HIS A 103 -4.68 2.49 -12.65
CA HIS A 103 -3.44 2.65 -11.88
C HIS A 103 -2.72 3.96 -12.21
N GLN A 104 -2.53 4.28 -13.51
CA GLN A 104 -1.93 5.55 -13.92
C GLN A 104 -2.72 6.75 -13.38
N ARG A 105 -4.05 6.68 -13.46
CA ARG A 105 -4.93 7.74 -12.93
C ARG A 105 -4.81 7.86 -11.41
N TYR A 106 -4.72 6.73 -10.70
CA TYR A 106 -4.52 6.74 -9.24
C TYR A 106 -3.21 7.46 -8.87
N LEU A 107 -2.10 7.15 -9.53
CA LEU A 107 -0.82 7.83 -9.29
C LEU A 107 -0.91 9.34 -9.56
N GLN A 108 -1.57 9.76 -10.65
CA GLN A 108 -1.80 11.19 -10.92
C GLN A 108 -2.59 11.87 -9.80
N ARG A 109 -3.63 11.21 -9.27
CA ARG A 109 -4.43 11.73 -8.16
C ARG A 109 -3.64 11.76 -6.85
N LEU A 110 -2.84 10.73 -6.59
CA LEU A 110 -1.92 10.69 -5.44
C LEU A 110 -0.98 11.90 -5.44
N ASP A 111 -0.36 12.21 -6.58
CA ASP A 111 0.50 13.38 -6.75
C ASP A 111 -0.24 14.70 -6.53
N GLN A 112 -1.45 14.82 -7.08
CA GLN A 112 -2.28 16.01 -6.90
C GLN A 112 -2.64 16.22 -5.43
N VAL A 113 -3.05 15.17 -4.72
CA VAL A 113 -3.35 15.27 -3.29
C VAL A 113 -2.11 15.62 -2.49
N LYS A 114 -0.97 14.98 -2.78
CA LYS A 114 0.31 15.29 -2.14
C LYS A 114 0.71 16.76 -2.32
N SER A 115 0.39 17.36 -3.47
CA SER A 115 0.71 18.76 -3.75
C SER A 115 -0.11 19.75 -2.91
N PHE A 116 -1.32 19.43 -2.52
CA PHE A 116 -2.20 20.39 -1.83
C PHE A 116 -2.42 20.11 -0.33
N TYR A 117 -2.28 18.87 0.16
CA TYR A 117 -2.56 18.59 1.57
C TYR A 117 -1.68 19.39 2.54
N PRO A 118 -0.38 19.65 2.25
CA PRO A 118 0.44 20.46 3.16
C PRO A 118 -0.09 21.88 3.32
N LEU A 119 -0.68 22.45 2.25
CA LEU A 119 -1.28 23.78 2.30
C LEU A 119 -2.51 23.83 3.20
N LEU A 120 -3.24 22.73 3.34
CA LEU A 120 -4.37 22.60 4.27
C LEU A 120 -3.91 22.58 5.73
N LEU A 121 -2.70 22.10 6.00
CA LEU A 121 -2.09 22.04 7.33
C LEU A 121 -1.40 23.37 7.73
N ASN A 122 -1.30 24.35 6.83
CA ASN A 122 -0.76 25.67 7.17
C ASN A 122 -1.76 26.55 7.93
N LYS A 123 -3.05 26.20 7.88
CA LYS A 123 -4.11 26.91 8.62
C LYS A 123 -4.48 26.10 9.87
N SER A 124 -4.69 26.81 10.98
CA SER A 124 -5.18 26.20 12.21
C SER A 124 -6.57 25.60 12.01
N PHE A 125 -6.83 24.50 12.73
CA PHE A 125 -8.16 23.90 12.80
C PHE A 125 -8.95 24.53 13.95
N ASP A 126 -10.13 25.05 13.64
CA ASP A 126 -11.08 25.49 14.64
C ASP A 126 -11.99 24.32 15.03
N PHE A 127 -11.76 23.76 16.20
CA PHE A 127 -12.51 22.63 16.75
C PHE A 127 -13.85 23.06 17.41
N SER A 128 -14.11 24.36 17.56
CA SER A 128 -15.41 24.88 18.05
C SER A 128 -16.49 24.82 16.98
N ILE A 129 -16.10 24.75 15.71
CA ILE A 129 -17.04 24.64 14.59
C ILE A 129 -17.53 23.20 14.45
N ASP A 130 -18.84 23.00 14.63
CA ASP A 130 -19.49 21.71 14.38
C ASP A 130 -19.51 21.39 12.89
N GLU A 131 -18.71 20.41 12.48
CA GLU A 131 -18.65 19.90 11.12
C GLU A 131 -18.89 18.40 11.11
N LYS A 132 -19.73 17.95 10.19
CA LYS A 132 -20.00 16.52 9.99
C LYS A 132 -19.04 15.92 8.97
N ILE A 133 -18.53 14.73 9.29
CA ILE A 133 -17.81 13.85 8.36
C ILE A 133 -18.53 12.51 8.33
N ASN A 134 -18.78 11.98 7.14
CA ASN A 134 -19.27 10.63 7.00
C ASN A 134 -18.06 9.68 7.04
N LEU A 135 -18.11 8.66 7.90
CA LEU A 135 -17.09 7.62 8.01
C LEU A 135 -17.49 6.30 7.34
N ASP A 136 -18.74 6.21 6.89
CA ASP A 136 -19.17 5.13 6.00
C ASP A 136 -18.75 5.45 4.57
N PHE A 137 -17.52 5.16 4.26
CA PHE A 137 -16.91 5.48 2.97
C PHE A 137 -17.63 4.82 1.79
N LYS A 138 -18.28 3.67 1.98
CA LYS A 138 -19.08 3.02 0.94
C LYS A 138 -20.32 3.80 0.53
N SER A 139 -20.87 4.60 1.44
CA SER A 139 -22.02 5.45 1.17
C SER A 139 -21.67 6.85 0.63
N ILE A 140 -20.36 7.19 0.58
CA ILE A 140 -19.91 8.50 0.10
C ILE A 140 -19.74 8.43 -1.42
N SER A 141 -20.38 9.38 -2.13
CA SER A 141 -20.11 9.58 -3.55
C SER A 141 -18.72 10.18 -3.79
N TYR A 142 -18.11 9.86 -4.91
CA TYR A 142 -16.89 10.52 -5.35
C TYR A 142 -17.10 12.03 -5.53
N SER A 143 -16.09 12.80 -5.15
CA SER A 143 -16.10 14.26 -5.31
C SER A 143 -16.29 14.65 -6.78
N ASN A 144 -17.15 15.65 -7.05
CA ASN A 144 -17.43 16.08 -8.42
C ASN A 144 -16.23 16.83 -9.07
N SER A 145 -15.28 17.30 -8.26
CA SER A 145 -14.14 18.09 -8.74
C SER A 145 -12.95 18.00 -7.76
N LEU A 146 -11.77 18.40 -8.22
CA LEU A 146 -10.59 18.57 -7.36
C LEU A 146 -10.82 19.57 -6.22
N SER A 147 -11.62 20.60 -6.44
CA SER A 147 -11.96 21.57 -5.39
C SER A 147 -12.81 20.94 -4.29
N GLU A 148 -13.71 20.04 -4.66
CA GLU A 148 -14.50 19.27 -3.70
C GLU A 148 -13.66 18.23 -2.99
N LEU A 149 -12.82 17.50 -3.71
CA LEU A 149 -11.86 16.57 -3.13
C LEU A 149 -10.95 17.27 -2.10
N LYS A 150 -10.49 18.49 -2.41
CA LYS A 150 -9.70 19.30 -1.47
C LYS A 150 -10.48 19.67 -0.20
N ARG A 151 -11.79 19.96 -0.32
CA ARG A 151 -12.66 20.19 0.85
C ARG A 151 -12.86 18.92 1.67
N GLN A 152 -13.04 17.78 1.02
CA GLN A 152 -13.12 16.48 1.68
C GLN A 152 -11.83 16.16 2.43
N TRP A 153 -10.67 16.37 1.82
CA TRP A 153 -9.37 16.23 2.46
C TRP A 153 -9.21 17.15 3.68
N ARG A 154 -9.67 18.40 3.60
CA ARG A 154 -9.64 19.30 4.77
C ARG A 154 -10.45 18.73 5.94
N LYS A 155 -11.66 18.21 5.67
CA LYS A 155 -12.47 17.55 6.72
C LYS A 155 -11.80 16.30 7.27
N PHE A 156 -11.23 15.48 6.41
CA PHE A 156 -10.49 14.28 6.80
C PHE A 156 -9.29 14.63 7.70
N LEU A 157 -8.50 15.65 7.32
CA LEU A 157 -7.39 16.13 8.13
C LEU A 157 -7.88 16.72 9.48
N LYS A 158 -8.96 17.52 9.48
CA LYS A 158 -9.53 18.05 10.73
C LYS A 158 -10.00 16.93 11.66
N PHE A 159 -10.61 15.89 11.14
CA PHE A 159 -11.06 14.74 11.92
C PHE A 159 -9.86 14.01 12.56
N ASN A 160 -8.80 13.74 11.82
CA ASN A 160 -7.59 13.13 12.37
C ASN A 160 -6.91 14.05 13.39
N ALA A 161 -6.83 15.36 13.09
CA ALA A 161 -6.32 16.37 14.01
C ALA A 161 -7.09 16.39 15.34
N LEU A 162 -8.41 16.24 15.32
CA LEU A 162 -9.23 16.23 16.54
C LEU A 162 -8.84 15.09 17.48
N GLY A 163 -8.55 13.91 16.93
CA GLY A 163 -8.07 12.77 17.72
C GLY A 163 -6.72 13.07 18.39
N ILE A 164 -5.75 13.60 17.62
CA ILE A 164 -4.43 14.00 18.14
C ILE A 164 -4.56 15.09 19.19
N TYR A 165 -5.35 16.14 18.91
CA TYR A 165 -5.59 17.25 19.82
C TYR A 165 -6.17 16.78 21.16
N SER A 166 -7.19 15.92 21.12
CA SER A 166 -7.83 15.37 22.31
C SER A 166 -6.85 14.57 23.16
N ASN A 167 -5.99 13.76 22.53
CA ASN A 167 -4.96 13.00 23.24
C ASN A 167 -3.91 13.92 23.90
N LEU A 168 -3.44 14.94 23.18
CA LEU A 168 -2.49 15.92 23.73
C LEU A 168 -3.10 16.70 24.91
N LYS A 169 -4.37 17.10 24.82
CA LYS A 169 -5.09 17.73 25.95
C LYS A 169 -5.14 16.81 27.18
N LEU A 170 -5.42 15.54 26.98
CA LEU A 170 -5.45 14.56 28.05
C LEU A 170 -4.06 14.36 28.68
N GLU A 171 -3.00 14.35 27.88
CA GLU A 171 -1.62 14.28 28.38
C GLU A 171 -1.25 15.50 29.23
N GLU A 172 -1.59 16.70 28.79
CA GLU A 172 -1.35 17.93 29.57
C GLU A 172 -2.09 17.87 30.93
N LYS A 173 -3.34 17.43 30.93
CA LYS A 173 -4.11 17.22 32.16
C LYS A 173 -3.42 16.24 33.13
N ARG A 174 -2.95 15.10 32.60
CA ARG A 174 -2.22 14.09 33.39
C ARG A 174 -0.91 14.64 33.99
N LYS A 175 -0.18 15.49 33.24
CA LYS A 175 1.03 16.15 33.73
C LYS A 175 0.71 17.09 34.91
N LYS A 176 -0.36 17.86 34.78
CA LYS A 176 -0.83 18.76 35.84
C LYS A 176 -1.25 18.01 37.12
N GLU A 177 -1.93 16.87 36.96
CA GLU A 177 -2.31 15.99 38.06
C GLU A 177 -1.10 15.40 38.81
N LYS A 178 -0.01 15.09 38.07
CA LYS A 178 1.24 14.56 38.63
C LYS A 178 2.12 15.64 39.26
N ASN A 179 2.08 16.84 38.73
CA ASN A 179 2.87 17.98 39.21
C ASN A 179 1.98 19.23 39.25
N SER A 180 1.59 19.67 40.42
CA SER A 180 0.73 20.85 40.62
C SER A 180 1.36 22.17 40.15
N GLU A 181 2.70 22.24 40.02
CA GLU A 181 3.41 23.41 39.51
C GLU A 181 3.54 23.40 37.98
N TYR A 182 3.18 22.30 37.31
CA TYR A 182 3.23 22.20 35.87
C TYR A 182 2.32 23.25 35.19
N GLU A 183 2.86 24.08 34.33
CA GLU A 183 2.10 25.02 33.51
C GLU A 183 1.50 24.30 32.30
N LEU A 184 0.17 24.36 32.21
CA LEU A 184 -0.53 23.75 31.07
C LEU A 184 -0.26 24.56 29.80
N LYS A 185 -0.05 23.85 28.71
CA LYS A 185 -0.04 24.45 27.39
C LYS A 185 -1.39 25.04 27.04
N THR A 186 -1.36 26.15 26.34
CA THR A 186 -2.55 26.80 25.78
C THR A 186 -3.15 25.94 24.65
N ASP A 187 -4.43 26.15 24.35
CA ASP A 187 -5.11 25.49 23.25
C ASP A 187 -4.45 25.76 21.90
N ALA A 188 -3.88 26.97 21.71
CA ALA A 188 -3.14 27.34 20.53
C ALA A 188 -1.82 26.53 20.38
N GLU A 189 -1.06 26.37 21.47
CA GLU A 189 0.17 25.58 21.46
C GLU A 189 -0.11 24.10 21.20
N ILE A 190 -1.19 23.57 21.78
CA ILE A 190 -1.62 22.19 21.54
C ILE A 190 -2.08 22.01 20.08
N GLU A 191 -2.78 23.01 19.51
CA GLU A 191 -3.21 22.96 18.11
C GLU A 191 -2.01 23.01 17.14
N ILE A 192 -1.01 23.85 17.39
CA ILE A 192 0.23 23.88 16.61
C ILE A 192 0.90 22.49 16.66
N LYS A 193 1.07 21.93 17.86
CA LYS A 193 1.67 20.60 18.02
C LYS A 193 0.85 19.51 17.33
N THR A 194 -0.46 19.62 17.34
CA THR A 194 -1.38 18.71 16.64
C THR A 194 -1.10 18.69 15.15
N ARG A 195 -0.96 19.88 14.52
CA ARG A 195 -0.65 19.97 13.09
C ARG A 195 0.74 19.44 12.74
N ASP A 196 1.72 19.61 13.64
CA ASP A 196 3.06 19.08 13.44
C ASP A 196 3.05 17.54 13.44
N VAL A 197 2.37 16.93 14.42
CA VAL A 197 2.19 15.47 14.46
C VAL A 197 1.46 14.98 13.22
N LEU A 198 0.33 15.63 12.85
CA LEU A 198 -0.43 15.24 11.67
C LEU A 198 0.37 15.41 10.37
N ARG A 199 1.26 16.39 10.29
CA ARG A 199 2.15 16.59 9.13
C ARG A 199 3.11 15.42 8.96
N GLU A 200 3.69 14.95 10.06
CA GLU A 200 4.54 13.75 10.03
C GLU A 200 3.74 12.49 9.68
N ASP A 201 2.55 12.31 10.27
CA ASP A 201 1.68 11.17 9.94
C ASP A 201 1.32 11.15 8.44
N MET A 202 0.99 12.31 7.87
CA MET A 202 0.68 12.42 6.45
C MET A 202 1.91 12.18 5.56
N LYS A 203 3.08 12.61 6.00
CA LYS A 203 4.33 12.31 5.29
C LYS A 203 4.52 10.79 5.18
N TYR A 204 4.42 10.05 6.30
CA TYR A 204 4.49 8.59 6.29
C TYR A 204 3.39 7.94 5.45
N PHE A 205 2.17 8.47 5.54
CA PHE A 205 1.05 7.99 4.74
C PHE A 205 1.35 8.04 3.22
N PHE A 206 1.97 9.10 2.74
CA PHE A 206 2.34 9.25 1.33
C PHE A 206 3.59 8.44 0.99
N GLU A 207 4.63 8.45 1.82
CA GLU A 207 5.83 7.64 1.62
C GLU A 207 5.49 6.16 1.48
N ALA A 208 4.64 5.63 2.35
CA ALA A 208 4.19 4.25 2.29
C ALA A 208 3.46 3.91 0.97
N ARG A 209 2.76 4.87 0.35
CA ARG A 209 2.09 4.66 -0.95
C ARG A 209 3.04 4.75 -2.13
N TYR A 210 4.06 5.59 -2.05
CA TYR A 210 5.10 5.68 -3.09
C TYR A 210 6.11 4.52 -3.01
N ASP A 211 6.27 3.90 -1.84
CA ASP A 211 7.07 2.69 -1.68
C ASP A 211 6.38 1.43 -2.27
N LEU A 212 5.08 1.52 -2.60
CA LEU A 212 4.37 0.45 -3.29
C LEU A 212 4.70 0.49 -4.78
N ASP A 213 5.23 -0.62 -5.28
CA ASP A 213 5.51 -0.81 -6.69
C ASP A 213 4.24 -1.13 -7.52
N ARG A 214 4.38 -1.14 -8.83
CA ARG A 214 3.30 -1.48 -9.75
C ARG A 214 2.77 -2.90 -9.50
N ASN A 215 3.64 -3.85 -9.11
CA ASN A 215 3.26 -5.24 -8.82
C ASN A 215 2.32 -5.36 -7.63
N HIS A 216 2.46 -4.47 -6.64
CA HIS A 216 1.51 -4.42 -5.54
C HIS A 216 0.09 -4.10 -6.03
N TYR A 217 -0.06 -3.05 -6.85
CA TYR A 217 -1.36 -2.67 -7.41
C TYR A 217 -1.90 -3.73 -8.39
N PHE A 218 -1.02 -4.36 -9.14
CA PHE A 218 -1.39 -5.46 -10.02
C PHE A 218 -1.87 -6.68 -9.23
N SER A 219 -1.27 -6.97 -8.08
CA SER A 219 -1.74 -8.02 -7.17
C SER A 219 -3.15 -7.74 -6.64
N ILE A 220 -3.50 -6.48 -6.37
CA ILE A 220 -4.88 -6.11 -6.01
C ILE A 220 -5.84 -6.42 -7.17
N TYR A 221 -5.45 -6.11 -8.41
CA TYR A 221 -6.25 -6.40 -9.59
C TYR A 221 -6.45 -7.90 -9.80
N VAL A 222 -5.39 -8.70 -9.74
CA VAL A 222 -5.46 -10.16 -9.85
C VAL A 222 -6.31 -10.76 -8.74
N ASN A 223 -6.20 -10.25 -7.52
CA ASN A 223 -7.04 -10.68 -6.41
C ASN A 223 -8.51 -10.29 -6.58
N SER A 224 -8.81 -9.16 -7.21
CA SER A 224 -10.19 -8.79 -7.57
C SER A 224 -10.82 -9.80 -8.54
N ILE A 225 -10.00 -10.41 -9.42
CA ILE A 225 -10.41 -11.51 -10.30
C ILE A 225 -10.60 -12.82 -9.50
N ALA A 226 -9.62 -13.19 -8.67
CA ALA A 226 -9.65 -14.43 -7.91
C ALA A 226 -10.84 -14.51 -6.95
N LEU A 227 -11.19 -13.41 -6.29
CA LEU A 227 -12.33 -13.30 -5.38
C LEU A 227 -13.68 -13.61 -6.02
N GLN A 228 -13.81 -13.53 -7.35
CA GLN A 228 -15.04 -13.87 -8.05
C GLN A 228 -15.29 -15.39 -8.14
N PHE A 229 -14.29 -16.18 -7.86
CA PHE A 229 -14.41 -17.63 -7.84
C PHE A 229 -14.73 -18.14 -6.42
N ASP A 230 -14.01 -17.62 -5.41
CA ASP A 230 -14.23 -17.97 -4.01
C ASP A 230 -13.58 -16.90 -3.10
N PRO A 231 -14.21 -16.50 -1.98
CA PRO A 231 -13.67 -15.51 -1.06
C PRO A 231 -12.36 -15.94 -0.37
N HIS A 232 -12.00 -17.23 -0.41
CA HIS A 232 -10.75 -17.76 0.13
C HIS A 232 -9.65 -17.98 -0.92
N THR A 233 -9.99 -17.78 -2.20
CA THR A 233 -9.02 -17.88 -3.30
C THR A 233 -8.23 -16.58 -3.42
N SER A 234 -6.91 -16.67 -3.30
CA SER A 234 -6.02 -15.51 -3.35
C SER A 234 -4.80 -15.76 -4.19
N TYR A 235 -4.38 -14.75 -4.92
CA TYR A 235 -3.09 -14.68 -5.57
C TYR A 235 -2.05 -14.07 -4.62
N PHE A 236 -0.93 -14.74 -4.45
CA PHE A 236 0.24 -14.20 -3.76
C PHE A 236 1.33 -13.91 -4.77
N ALA A 237 1.72 -12.64 -4.88
CA ALA A 237 2.97 -12.28 -5.57
C ALA A 237 4.16 -12.97 -4.89
N PRO A 238 5.28 -13.23 -5.59
CA PRO A 238 6.41 -14.00 -5.04
C PRO A 238 6.84 -13.54 -3.65
N SER A 239 7.05 -12.24 -3.46
CA SER A 239 7.44 -11.68 -2.16
C SER A 239 6.38 -11.83 -1.06
N ALA A 240 5.09 -11.85 -1.42
CA ALA A 240 4.01 -12.10 -0.48
C ALA A 240 3.89 -13.59 -0.14
N LYS A 241 4.14 -14.46 -1.13
CA LYS A 241 4.20 -15.91 -0.92
C LYS A 241 5.32 -16.28 0.04
N ASP A 242 6.52 -15.74 -0.13
CA ASP A 242 7.65 -16.02 0.75
C ASP A 242 7.33 -15.65 2.21
N ARG A 243 6.72 -14.48 2.44
CA ARG A 243 6.26 -14.06 3.77
C ARG A 243 5.17 -14.98 4.34
N PHE A 244 4.25 -15.42 3.49
CA PHE A 244 3.20 -16.36 3.89
C PHE A 244 3.79 -17.72 4.29
N ASP A 245 4.70 -18.28 3.49
CA ASP A 245 5.37 -19.56 3.75
C ASP A 245 6.22 -19.48 5.05
N GLN A 246 6.92 -18.37 5.27
CA GLN A 246 7.63 -18.11 6.52
C GLN A 246 6.70 -18.09 7.73
N ASN A 247 5.55 -17.41 7.62
CA ASN A 247 4.58 -17.33 8.71
C ASN A 247 3.98 -18.70 9.06
N ILE A 248 3.69 -19.54 8.06
CA ILE A 248 3.12 -20.88 8.28
C ILE A 248 4.18 -21.85 8.78
N SER A 249 5.36 -21.85 8.16
CA SER A 249 6.43 -22.79 8.54
C SER A 249 7.07 -22.45 9.89
N GLY A 250 6.95 -21.20 10.33
CA GLY A 250 7.65 -20.67 11.50
C GLY A 250 9.19 -20.65 11.33
N LYS A 251 9.69 -20.93 10.11
CA LYS A 251 11.11 -20.92 9.80
C LYS A 251 11.49 -19.55 9.27
N PHE A 252 12.35 -18.88 10.00
CA PHE A 252 12.94 -17.62 9.59
C PHE A 252 14.41 -17.82 9.28
N GLU A 253 14.80 -17.53 8.05
CA GLU A 253 16.20 -17.47 7.64
C GLU A 253 16.64 -16.01 7.61
N GLY A 254 17.69 -15.68 8.38
CA GLY A 254 18.21 -14.33 8.46
C GLY A 254 18.98 -14.07 9.75
N ILE A 255 19.27 -12.81 10.01
CA ILE A 255 20.07 -12.40 11.20
C ILE A 255 19.37 -12.65 12.53
N GLY A 256 18.07 -12.93 12.54
CA GLY A 256 17.33 -13.14 13.79
C GLY A 256 16.94 -11.83 14.47
N ALA A 257 16.70 -10.76 13.71
CA ALA A 257 16.19 -9.49 14.21
C ALA A 257 14.94 -9.06 13.43
N ARG A 258 14.01 -8.40 14.13
CA ARG A 258 12.86 -7.74 13.50
C ARG A 258 13.20 -6.29 13.21
N LEU A 259 13.07 -5.88 11.98
CA LEU A 259 13.43 -4.56 11.50
C LEU A 259 12.17 -3.73 11.21
N THR A 260 12.27 -2.41 11.41
CA THR A 260 11.28 -1.43 10.94
C THR A 260 11.99 -0.32 10.18
N LYS A 261 11.33 0.19 9.13
CA LYS A 261 11.81 1.37 8.41
C LYS A 261 11.09 2.59 8.97
N ARG A 262 11.84 3.55 9.51
CA ARG A 262 11.33 4.86 9.95
C ARG A 262 12.22 5.96 9.39
N ASN A 263 11.65 6.99 8.78
CA ASN A 263 12.39 8.15 8.25
C ASN A 263 13.58 7.77 7.35
N GLN A 264 13.41 6.79 6.46
CA GLN A 264 14.49 6.26 5.61
C GLN A 264 15.59 5.49 6.37
N GLU A 265 15.51 5.38 7.68
CA GLU A 265 16.40 4.59 8.51
C GLU A 265 15.76 3.23 8.82
N VAL A 266 16.59 2.19 8.86
CA VAL A 266 16.18 0.85 9.27
C VAL A 266 16.64 0.64 10.70
N GLU A 267 15.70 0.40 11.61
CA GLU A 267 15.95 0.23 13.04
C GLU A 267 15.55 -1.19 13.47
N ILE A 268 16.33 -1.77 14.40
CA ILE A 268 16.03 -3.03 15.05
C ILE A 268 14.95 -2.79 16.11
N VAL A 269 13.80 -3.43 15.95
CA VAL A 269 12.67 -3.31 16.91
C VAL A 269 12.70 -4.41 17.95
N ASP A 270 13.18 -5.61 17.54
CA ASP A 270 13.16 -6.78 18.40
C ASP A 270 14.22 -7.80 17.94
N ILE A 271 14.69 -8.63 18.88
CA ILE A 271 15.65 -9.70 18.61
C ILE A 271 14.99 -11.04 18.86
N ILE A 272 15.01 -11.91 17.87
CA ILE A 272 14.38 -13.23 17.92
C ILE A 272 15.26 -14.16 18.77
N SER A 273 14.71 -14.62 19.89
CA SER A 273 15.41 -15.53 20.81
C SER A 273 15.89 -16.80 20.10
N GLY A 274 17.17 -17.14 20.27
CA GLY A 274 17.80 -18.29 19.62
C GLY A 274 18.32 -18.02 18.20
N GLY A 275 18.10 -16.81 17.65
CA GLY A 275 18.65 -16.39 16.36
C GLY A 275 20.15 -16.05 16.42
N PRO A 276 20.81 -15.83 15.25
CA PRO A 276 22.23 -15.49 15.21
C PRO A 276 22.58 -14.29 16.09
N VAL A 277 21.93 -13.14 15.88
CA VAL A 277 22.16 -11.90 16.65
C VAL A 277 21.94 -12.09 18.15
N TRP A 278 20.93 -12.88 18.54
CA TRP A 278 20.68 -13.18 19.94
C TRP A 278 21.82 -13.97 20.57
N ARG A 279 22.42 -14.94 19.86
CA ARG A 279 23.54 -15.75 20.34
C ARG A 279 24.83 -14.94 20.42
N GLU A 280 25.07 -14.05 19.44
CA GLU A 280 26.27 -13.23 19.38
C GLU A 280 26.17 -12.00 20.29
N ASN A 281 24.97 -11.60 20.70
CA ASN A 281 24.70 -10.39 21.48
C ASN A 281 25.33 -9.12 20.85
N SER A 282 25.38 -9.09 19.50
CA SER A 282 26.11 -8.07 18.73
C SER A 282 25.24 -6.83 18.44
N LEU A 283 23.91 -6.97 18.46
CA LEU A 283 22.96 -5.90 18.17
C LEU A 283 21.89 -5.81 19.26
N ARG A 284 21.22 -4.64 19.38
CA ARG A 284 20.18 -4.38 20.37
C ARG A 284 18.97 -3.72 19.72
N PRO A 285 17.74 -3.88 20.32
CA PRO A 285 16.60 -3.04 19.95
C PRO A 285 16.96 -1.55 20.07
N GLY A 286 16.64 -0.78 19.05
CA GLY A 286 16.99 0.62 18.90
C GLY A 286 18.24 0.89 18.05
N ASP A 287 19.03 -0.13 17.72
CA ASP A 287 20.18 0.04 16.82
C ASP A 287 19.69 0.34 15.39
N LYS A 288 20.39 1.26 14.72
CA LYS A 288 20.11 1.66 13.34
C LYS A 288 21.07 1.01 12.39
N ILE A 289 20.53 0.47 11.30
CA ILE A 289 21.34 -0.06 10.21
C ILE A 289 21.71 1.09 9.29
N LEU A 290 22.99 1.41 9.25
CA LEU A 290 23.56 2.40 8.34
C LEU A 290 23.94 1.71 7.02
N LYS A 291 23.80 2.46 5.91
CA LYS A 291 24.27 1.97 4.61
C LYS A 291 25.77 1.91 4.55
#